data_e0f1dff2eb4c1a07e37919fcc97f9954
#
_entry.id   e0f1dff2eb4c1a07e37919fcc97f9954
#
_cell.length_a   1.000
_cell.length_b   1.000
_cell.length_c   1.000
_cell.angle_alpha   90.00
_cell.angle_beta   90.00
_cell.angle_gamma   90.00
#
_symmetry.space_group_name_H-M   'P 1'
#
loop_
_entity.id
_entity.type
_entity.pdbx_description
1 polymer ?
#
loop_
_entity_poly.entity_id
_entity_poly.type
_entity_poly.pdbx_seq_one_letter_code
_entity_poly.pdbx_strand_id
1 'polypeptide(L)'
;MSEHSQLVEDFIRKKMFSRTGETFFDYEYAEDDIYQQLNTTGIRLTSKIIPGNSSFYLVESQQVQAVAVHDNHIVMVYKGMLEYIFRIVSMMAGAEHRHREPATERYMPWEGNTDGWLQGGEFDWKNEKYWWLREPDWRRFFDKIVDMLFTFVVLHEIGHLHNLHGERRTVINKGDTPAASDNLFIHRAVEEDGDKILVDRLAGHAREIVADTFAFQFMIDKFKYVFFPELRLPGIDSALRSTMEVTNFVTCLYGVAAYFWALHYRKPMTNDSQLNGYPSHAFRLVSIEAASLEHGLGAGLHDRALGQKLGVENYLTKLPLASGNSDFIDWRRSVDTKASEEHYSKICKIAKDWSNGFFGVRDEDWMR
;
A
#
# COMPACT_ATOMS: atom_id res chain seq x y z
N MET A 1 8.58 28.23 -4.84
CA MET A 1 9.37 27.05 -4.43
C MET A 1 10.36 27.50 -3.38
N SER A 2 10.52 26.78 -2.26
CA SER A 2 11.53 27.11 -1.25
C SER A 2 12.94 26.72 -1.74
N GLU A 3 14.00 27.37 -1.22
CA GLU A 3 15.40 27.01 -1.53
C GLU A 3 15.67 25.52 -1.23
N HIS A 4 15.10 25.01 -0.16
CA HIS A 4 15.18 23.58 0.19
C HIS A 4 14.56 22.68 -0.89
N SER A 5 13.37 23.03 -1.42
CA SER A 5 12.72 22.25 -2.48
C SER A 5 13.59 22.18 -3.72
N GLN A 6 14.25 23.28 -4.11
CA GLN A 6 15.15 23.30 -5.26
C GLN A 6 16.37 22.37 -5.04
N LEU A 7 16.97 22.39 -3.85
CA LEU A 7 18.12 21.53 -3.53
C LEU A 7 17.76 20.04 -3.60
N VAL A 8 16.56 19.67 -3.13
CA VAL A 8 16.07 18.28 -3.18
C VAL A 8 15.79 17.85 -4.62
N GLU A 9 15.17 18.70 -5.43
CA GLU A 9 14.95 18.40 -6.85
C GLU A 9 16.26 18.21 -7.61
N ASP A 10 17.24 19.08 -7.38
CA ASP A 10 18.57 18.96 -7.99
C ASP A 10 19.29 17.67 -7.59
N PHE A 11 19.11 17.24 -6.32
CA PHE A 11 19.62 15.96 -5.84
C PHE A 11 18.94 14.79 -6.59
N ILE A 12 17.62 14.77 -6.73
CA ILE A 12 16.87 13.72 -7.44
C ILE A 12 17.33 13.67 -8.90
N ARG A 13 17.38 14.81 -9.59
CA ARG A 13 17.80 14.90 -10.99
C ARG A 13 19.23 14.36 -11.20
N LYS A 14 20.17 14.73 -10.33
CA LYS A 14 21.58 14.33 -10.45
C LYS A 14 21.83 12.88 -10.07
N LYS A 15 21.18 12.39 -9.01
CA LYS A 15 21.50 11.07 -8.43
C LYS A 15 20.62 9.94 -8.95
N MET A 16 19.38 10.25 -9.35
CA MET A 16 18.41 9.26 -9.77
C MET A 16 18.09 9.38 -11.25
N PHE A 17 17.51 10.49 -11.68
CA PHE A 17 17.04 10.64 -13.05
C PHE A 17 18.13 10.65 -14.11
N SER A 18 19.36 11.10 -13.78
CA SER A 18 20.50 11.03 -14.71
C SER A 18 20.86 9.61 -15.15
N ARG A 19 20.50 8.60 -14.38
CA ARG A 19 20.77 7.19 -14.67
C ARG A 19 19.62 6.50 -15.39
N THR A 20 18.38 6.93 -15.14
CA THR A 20 17.17 6.27 -15.64
C THR A 20 16.50 7.02 -16.79
N GLY A 21 16.83 8.29 -16.99
CA GLY A 21 16.14 9.17 -17.95
C GLY A 21 14.75 9.62 -17.49
N GLU A 22 14.39 9.37 -16.24
CA GLU A 22 13.09 9.74 -15.66
C GLU A 22 12.99 11.25 -15.42
N THR A 23 11.76 11.74 -15.23
CA THR A 23 11.45 13.14 -14.93
C THR A 23 10.35 13.22 -13.87
N PHE A 24 10.14 14.42 -13.31
CA PHE A 24 8.95 14.66 -12.50
C PHE A 24 7.70 14.62 -13.38
N PHE A 25 6.63 14.05 -12.84
CA PHE A 25 5.34 13.99 -13.52
C PHE A 25 4.64 15.35 -13.45
N ASP A 26 4.32 15.90 -14.61
CA ASP A 26 3.59 17.16 -14.73
C ASP A 26 2.08 16.91 -14.66
N TYR A 27 1.58 16.77 -13.44
CA TYR A 27 0.19 16.44 -13.16
C TYR A 27 -0.78 17.62 -13.42
N GLU A 28 -0.29 18.84 -13.62
CA GLU A 28 -1.14 20.00 -13.95
C GLU A 28 -1.76 19.88 -15.35
N TYR A 29 -1.11 19.15 -16.25
CA TYR A 29 -1.58 18.84 -17.59
C TYR A 29 -2.13 17.42 -17.74
N ALA A 30 -2.37 16.71 -16.64
CA ALA A 30 -2.93 15.38 -16.68
C ALA A 30 -4.40 15.40 -17.15
N GLU A 31 -4.85 14.29 -17.76
CA GLU A 31 -6.21 14.16 -18.30
C GLU A 31 -7.31 14.19 -17.23
N ASP A 32 -6.96 13.91 -15.97
CA ASP A 32 -7.88 13.87 -14.84
C ASP A 32 -7.26 14.53 -13.60
N ASP A 33 -8.06 15.26 -12.84
CA ASP A 33 -7.66 16.00 -11.64
C ASP A 33 -7.26 15.10 -10.47
N ILE A 34 -7.56 13.80 -10.54
CA ILE A 34 -7.19 12.84 -9.51
C ILE A 34 -5.69 12.82 -9.23
N TYR A 35 -4.85 13.03 -10.25
CA TYR A 35 -3.40 13.09 -10.07
C TYR A 35 -2.97 14.26 -9.17
N GLN A 36 -3.61 15.42 -9.32
CA GLN A 36 -3.36 16.58 -8.47
C GLN A 36 -3.82 16.32 -7.03
N GLN A 37 -4.97 15.66 -6.86
CA GLN A 37 -5.50 15.28 -5.54
C GLN A 37 -4.56 14.31 -4.84
N LEU A 38 -4.06 13.29 -5.54
CA LEU A 38 -3.11 12.31 -5.01
C LEU A 38 -1.76 12.96 -4.66
N ASN A 39 -1.24 13.85 -5.50
CA ASN A 39 -0.03 14.61 -5.19
C ASN A 39 -0.19 15.42 -3.89
N THR A 40 -1.32 16.13 -3.74
CA THR A 40 -1.65 16.89 -2.52
C THR A 40 -1.72 15.97 -1.30
N THR A 41 -2.33 14.79 -1.45
CA THR A 41 -2.39 13.78 -0.38
C THR A 41 -0.99 13.29 0.00
N GLY A 42 -0.13 12.98 -0.97
CA GLY A 42 1.24 12.53 -0.73
C GLY A 42 2.09 13.57 0.01
N ILE A 43 2.05 14.83 -0.43
CA ILE A 43 2.73 15.96 0.25
C ILE A 43 2.27 16.07 1.70
N ARG A 44 0.95 16.06 1.94
CA ARG A 44 0.36 16.19 3.28
C ARG A 44 0.77 15.06 4.20
N LEU A 45 0.72 13.81 3.74
CA LEU A 45 1.10 12.65 4.54
C LEU A 45 2.57 12.69 4.92
N THR A 46 3.44 12.93 3.94
CA THR A 46 4.88 12.96 4.16
C THR A 46 5.27 14.07 5.15
N SER A 47 4.78 15.30 4.93
CA SER A 47 5.10 16.45 5.78
C SER A 47 4.54 16.34 7.21
N LYS A 48 3.43 15.60 7.42
CA LYS A 48 2.84 15.44 8.76
C LYS A 48 3.52 14.35 9.58
N ILE A 49 3.97 13.28 8.95
CA ILE A 49 4.45 12.08 9.65
C ILE A 49 5.96 12.11 9.82
N ILE A 50 6.70 12.59 8.82
CA ILE A 50 8.15 12.69 8.89
C ILE A 50 8.54 14.06 9.44
N PRO A 51 9.15 14.15 10.63
CA PRO A 51 9.58 15.43 11.19
C PRO A 51 10.72 16.04 10.37
N GLY A 52 10.72 17.36 10.25
CA GLY A 52 11.77 18.11 9.56
C GLY A 52 11.50 18.30 8.07
N ASN A 53 12.55 18.36 7.28
CA ASN A 53 12.49 18.60 5.85
C ASN A 53 12.26 17.28 5.12
N SER A 54 11.01 16.98 4.81
CA SER A 54 10.62 15.82 3.99
C SER A 54 9.94 16.27 2.71
N SER A 55 10.02 15.46 1.66
CA SER A 55 9.48 15.80 0.35
C SER A 55 8.74 14.63 -0.28
N PHE A 56 7.71 14.95 -1.07
CA PHE A 56 6.97 13.98 -1.87
C PHE A 56 6.98 14.41 -3.33
N TYR A 57 7.18 13.45 -4.24
CA TYR A 57 7.17 13.69 -5.68
C TYR A 57 6.46 12.58 -6.45
N LEU A 58 5.75 12.97 -7.51
CA LEU A 58 5.32 12.06 -8.56
C LEU A 58 6.37 12.01 -9.67
N VAL A 59 6.64 10.81 -10.19
CA VAL A 59 7.66 10.56 -11.22
C VAL A 59 7.00 10.09 -12.51
N GLU A 60 7.36 10.71 -13.65
CA GLU A 60 6.91 10.29 -14.98
C GLU A 60 7.67 9.02 -15.38
N SER A 61 7.05 7.89 -15.16
CA SER A 61 7.56 6.58 -15.56
C SER A 61 6.44 5.55 -15.48
N GLN A 62 6.41 4.60 -16.41
CA GLN A 62 5.45 3.50 -16.43
C GLN A 62 5.81 2.36 -15.47
N GLN A 63 6.85 2.50 -14.68
CA GLN A 63 7.21 1.51 -13.66
C GLN A 63 6.17 1.49 -12.54
N VAL A 64 5.70 0.29 -12.17
CA VAL A 64 4.82 0.11 -11.02
C VAL A 64 5.71 0.09 -9.77
N GLN A 65 5.96 1.28 -9.21
CA GLN A 65 6.93 1.46 -8.15
C GLN A 65 6.60 2.66 -7.26
N ALA A 66 6.93 2.53 -5.97
CA ALA A 66 7.11 3.63 -5.04
C ALA A 66 8.46 3.47 -4.33
N VAL A 67 9.02 4.55 -3.80
CA VAL A 67 10.39 4.57 -3.29
C VAL A 67 10.53 5.52 -2.12
N ALA A 68 11.15 5.04 -1.03
CA ALA A 68 11.64 5.86 0.07
C ALA A 68 13.16 6.12 -0.07
N VAL A 69 13.56 7.38 -0.07
CA VAL A 69 14.96 7.80 -0.12
C VAL A 69 15.34 8.40 1.23
N HIS A 70 16.17 7.67 1.98
CA HIS A 70 16.48 8.01 3.37
C HIS A 70 17.32 9.29 3.50
N ASP A 71 18.28 9.53 2.60
CA ASP A 71 19.23 10.63 2.70
C ASP A 71 18.61 12.03 2.78
N ASN A 72 17.41 12.21 2.23
CA ASN A 72 16.69 13.49 2.24
C ASN A 72 15.21 13.33 2.64
N HIS A 73 14.85 12.22 3.25
CA HIS A 73 13.47 11.89 3.63
C HIS A 73 12.46 12.12 2.48
N ILE A 74 12.75 11.53 1.32
CA ILE A 74 11.94 11.70 0.12
C ILE A 74 11.07 10.46 -0.11
N VAL A 75 9.81 10.68 -0.41
CA VAL A 75 8.90 9.66 -0.93
C VAL A 75 8.61 9.97 -2.39
N MET A 76 8.77 9.00 -3.27
CA MET A 76 8.42 9.12 -4.69
C MET A 76 7.46 8.02 -5.09
N VAL A 77 6.43 8.40 -5.85
CA VAL A 77 5.49 7.44 -6.45
C VAL A 77 5.48 7.63 -7.96
N TYR A 78 5.62 6.54 -8.68
CA TYR A 78 5.69 6.53 -10.13
C TYR A 78 4.29 6.52 -10.74
N LYS A 79 4.10 7.20 -11.87
CA LYS A 79 2.83 7.25 -12.59
C LYS A 79 2.28 5.84 -12.87
N GLY A 80 3.16 4.90 -13.27
CA GLY A 80 2.76 3.52 -13.48
C GLY A 80 2.16 2.83 -12.24
N MET A 81 2.59 3.19 -11.03
CA MET A 81 1.97 2.73 -9.77
C MET A 81 0.56 3.29 -9.61
N LEU A 82 0.36 4.58 -9.92
CA LEU A 82 -0.98 5.20 -9.86
C LEU A 82 -1.94 4.51 -10.82
N GLU A 83 -1.53 4.33 -12.07
CA GLU A 83 -2.35 3.69 -13.09
C GLU A 83 -2.61 2.21 -12.79
N TYR A 84 -1.67 1.56 -12.12
CA TYR A 84 -1.86 0.21 -11.61
C TYR A 84 -2.95 0.17 -10.54
N ILE A 85 -2.93 1.10 -9.60
CA ILE A 85 -3.99 1.28 -8.59
C ILE A 85 -5.33 1.53 -9.27
N PHE A 86 -5.40 2.38 -10.31
CA PHE A 86 -6.63 2.64 -11.06
C PHE A 86 -7.23 1.35 -11.65
N ARG A 87 -6.38 0.47 -12.18
CA ARG A 87 -6.80 -0.82 -12.72
C ARG A 87 -7.34 -1.76 -11.65
N ILE A 88 -6.67 -1.83 -10.50
CA ILE A 88 -7.13 -2.63 -9.35
C ILE A 88 -8.49 -2.13 -8.87
N VAL A 89 -8.64 -0.83 -8.68
CA VAL A 89 -9.89 -0.23 -8.19
C VAL A 89 -11.02 -0.37 -9.22
N SER A 90 -10.72 -0.34 -10.50
CA SER A 90 -11.69 -0.66 -11.55
C SER A 90 -12.25 -2.07 -11.38
N MET A 91 -11.38 -3.07 -11.13
CA MET A 91 -11.81 -4.45 -10.88
C MET A 91 -12.65 -4.56 -9.61
N MET A 92 -12.29 -3.81 -8.55
CA MET A 92 -13.07 -3.76 -7.30
C MET A 92 -14.46 -3.14 -7.55
N ALA A 93 -14.55 -2.07 -8.35
CA ALA A 93 -15.84 -1.47 -8.73
C ALA A 93 -16.73 -2.45 -9.49
N GLY A 94 -16.15 -3.21 -10.43
CA GLY A 94 -16.86 -4.26 -11.13
C GLY A 94 -17.36 -5.39 -10.24
N ALA A 95 -16.55 -5.86 -9.30
CA ALA A 95 -16.94 -6.87 -8.33
C ALA A 95 -18.08 -6.39 -7.44
N GLU A 96 -17.97 -5.16 -6.94
CA GLU A 96 -18.99 -4.56 -6.10
C GLU A 96 -20.29 -4.35 -6.86
N HIS A 97 -20.23 -3.94 -8.13
CA HIS A 97 -21.39 -3.82 -8.98
C HIS A 97 -22.10 -5.18 -9.17
N ARG A 98 -21.37 -6.23 -9.51
CA ARG A 98 -21.95 -7.57 -9.64
C ARG A 98 -22.57 -8.10 -8.34
N HIS A 99 -21.96 -7.78 -7.22
CA HIS A 99 -22.49 -8.16 -5.92
C HIS A 99 -23.83 -7.48 -5.61
N ARG A 100 -23.96 -6.19 -5.98
CA ARG A 100 -25.19 -5.40 -5.73
C ARG A 100 -26.29 -5.64 -6.79
N GLU A 101 -25.89 -5.83 -8.03
CA GLU A 101 -26.77 -5.90 -9.21
C GLU A 101 -26.46 -7.15 -10.05
N PRO A 102 -26.61 -8.36 -9.51
CA PRO A 102 -26.18 -9.59 -10.18
C PRO A 102 -26.93 -9.89 -11.49
N ALA A 103 -28.12 -9.30 -11.69
CA ALA A 103 -28.89 -9.45 -12.92
C ALA A 103 -28.49 -8.50 -14.06
N THR A 104 -27.58 -7.54 -13.77
CA THR A 104 -27.15 -6.54 -14.75
C THR A 104 -25.86 -6.98 -15.40
N GLU A 105 -25.88 -7.22 -16.70
CA GLU A 105 -24.67 -7.45 -17.49
C GLU A 105 -24.01 -6.10 -17.83
N ARG A 106 -22.84 -5.87 -17.28
CA ARG A 106 -21.97 -4.72 -17.58
C ARG A 106 -20.67 -5.19 -18.19
N TYR A 107 -20.17 -4.47 -19.18
CA TYR A 107 -18.85 -4.73 -19.73
C TYR A 107 -17.75 -4.49 -18.70
N MET A 108 -16.88 -5.48 -18.54
CA MET A 108 -15.71 -5.44 -17.67
C MET A 108 -14.45 -5.75 -18.51
N PRO A 109 -13.57 -4.77 -18.77
CA PRO A 109 -12.46 -4.92 -19.72
C PRO A 109 -11.40 -5.95 -19.33
N TRP A 110 -11.35 -6.36 -18.07
CA TRP A 110 -10.43 -7.40 -17.56
C TRP A 110 -10.96 -8.83 -17.70
N GLU A 111 -12.23 -9.01 -18.07
CA GLU A 111 -12.81 -10.35 -18.23
C GLU A 111 -12.15 -11.12 -19.37
N GLY A 112 -11.67 -12.31 -19.03
CA GLY A 112 -10.93 -13.16 -19.96
C GLY A 112 -9.48 -12.74 -20.21
N ASN A 113 -9.04 -11.57 -19.71
CA ASN A 113 -7.66 -11.09 -19.83
C ASN A 113 -7.22 -10.17 -18.67
N THR A 114 -7.32 -10.67 -17.45
CA THR A 114 -6.92 -9.92 -16.24
C THR A 114 -5.44 -9.51 -16.28
N ASP A 115 -4.58 -10.38 -16.80
CA ASP A 115 -3.14 -10.12 -16.92
C ASP A 115 -2.87 -8.94 -17.85
N GLY A 116 -3.42 -8.98 -19.08
CA GLY A 116 -3.31 -7.86 -20.02
C GLY A 116 -3.91 -6.56 -19.49
N TRP A 117 -4.98 -6.63 -18.69
CA TRP A 117 -5.53 -5.46 -18.02
C TRP A 117 -4.58 -4.87 -16.99
N LEU A 118 -4.02 -5.68 -16.10
CA LEU A 118 -3.12 -5.23 -15.05
C LEU A 118 -1.76 -4.76 -15.59
N GLN A 119 -1.28 -5.35 -16.69
CA GLN A 119 -0.03 -4.98 -17.36
C GLN A 119 -0.18 -3.86 -18.38
N GLY A 120 -1.41 -3.41 -18.67
CA GLY A 120 -1.69 -2.37 -19.66
C GLY A 120 -0.86 -1.10 -19.44
N GLY A 121 -0.59 -0.36 -20.55
CA GLY A 121 0.14 0.91 -20.52
C GLY A 121 -0.65 2.05 -19.85
N GLU A 122 -0.64 3.24 -20.42
CA GLU A 122 -1.36 4.41 -19.90
C GLU A 122 -2.85 4.15 -19.70
N PHE A 123 -3.42 4.67 -18.59
CA PHE A 123 -4.84 4.50 -18.27
C PHE A 123 -5.68 5.44 -19.13
N ASP A 124 -6.59 4.88 -19.92
CA ASP A 124 -7.40 5.65 -20.87
C ASP A 124 -8.68 6.21 -20.21
N TRP A 125 -8.58 7.44 -19.69
CA TRP A 125 -9.69 8.14 -19.04
C TRP A 125 -10.88 8.44 -19.97
N LYS A 126 -10.66 8.45 -21.29
CA LYS A 126 -11.67 8.76 -22.30
C LYS A 126 -12.43 7.54 -22.78
N ASN A 127 -12.01 6.34 -22.40
CA ASN A 127 -12.62 5.10 -22.85
C ASN A 127 -14.06 4.97 -22.37
N GLU A 128 -14.98 4.93 -23.32
CA GLU A 128 -16.43 4.86 -23.04
C GLU A 128 -16.85 3.57 -22.33
N LYS A 129 -16.05 2.53 -22.42
CA LYS A 129 -16.29 1.24 -21.77
C LYS A 129 -16.07 1.30 -20.25
N TYR A 130 -15.40 2.34 -19.76
CA TYR A 130 -15.16 2.52 -18.33
C TYR A 130 -16.35 3.28 -17.69
N TRP A 131 -17.51 2.63 -17.69
CA TRP A 131 -18.78 3.18 -17.22
C TRP A 131 -18.72 3.70 -15.79
N TRP A 132 -17.94 3.09 -14.89
CA TRP A 132 -17.76 3.51 -13.49
C TRP A 132 -17.10 4.89 -13.33
N LEU A 133 -16.37 5.36 -14.32
CA LEU A 133 -15.80 6.71 -14.30
C LEU A 133 -16.83 7.80 -14.66
N ARG A 134 -17.98 7.42 -15.20
CA ARG A 134 -19.01 8.34 -15.73
C ARG A 134 -20.27 8.38 -14.88
N GLU A 135 -20.50 7.35 -14.09
CA GLU A 135 -21.61 7.30 -13.15
C GLU A 135 -21.18 7.90 -11.82
N PRO A 136 -21.84 8.98 -11.32
CA PRO A 136 -21.32 9.77 -10.18
C PRO A 136 -21.08 8.97 -8.91
N ASP A 137 -21.92 7.96 -8.62
CA ASP A 137 -21.77 7.13 -7.43
C ASP A 137 -20.57 6.18 -7.53
N TRP A 138 -20.39 5.58 -8.72
CA TRP A 138 -19.27 4.69 -8.98
C TRP A 138 -17.96 5.48 -9.12
N ARG A 139 -18.00 6.69 -9.70
CA ARG A 139 -16.84 7.58 -9.72
C ARG A 139 -16.41 7.96 -8.31
N ARG A 140 -17.34 8.30 -7.42
CA ARG A 140 -17.03 8.58 -6.00
C ARG A 140 -16.46 7.35 -5.28
N PHE A 141 -16.99 6.16 -5.57
CA PHE A 141 -16.42 4.91 -5.06
C PHE A 141 -14.97 4.74 -5.54
N PHE A 142 -14.75 4.87 -6.84
CA PHE A 142 -13.43 4.77 -7.47
C PHE A 142 -12.44 5.76 -6.83
N ASP A 143 -12.77 7.04 -6.78
CA ASP A 143 -11.87 8.08 -6.24
C ASP A 143 -11.50 7.81 -4.77
N LYS A 144 -12.46 7.40 -3.94
CA LYS A 144 -12.20 7.09 -2.53
C LYS A 144 -11.30 5.87 -2.36
N ILE A 145 -11.51 4.81 -3.13
CA ILE A 145 -10.69 3.59 -3.03
C ILE A 145 -9.30 3.82 -3.63
N VAL A 146 -9.19 4.63 -4.69
CA VAL A 146 -7.90 5.07 -5.23
C VAL A 146 -7.12 5.84 -4.17
N ASP A 147 -7.71 6.88 -3.53
CA ASP A 147 -7.05 7.62 -2.44
C ASP A 147 -6.63 6.69 -1.29
N MET A 148 -7.45 5.70 -0.98
CA MET A 148 -7.16 4.72 0.07
C MET A 148 -5.92 3.86 -0.28
N LEU A 149 -5.88 3.24 -1.45
CA LEU A 149 -4.75 2.41 -1.87
C LEU A 149 -3.47 3.23 -2.09
N PHE A 150 -3.60 4.41 -2.68
CA PHE A 150 -2.49 5.36 -2.79
C PHE A 150 -1.96 5.74 -1.41
N THR A 151 -2.84 6.04 -0.46
CA THR A 151 -2.46 6.32 0.94
C THR A 151 -1.71 5.14 1.55
N PHE A 152 -2.16 3.90 1.33
CA PHE A 152 -1.45 2.71 1.80
C PHE A 152 -0.02 2.64 1.24
N VAL A 153 0.15 2.84 -0.08
CA VAL A 153 1.46 2.82 -0.73
C VAL A 153 2.37 3.92 -0.19
N VAL A 154 1.88 5.16 -0.08
CA VAL A 154 2.66 6.29 0.47
C VAL A 154 3.03 6.06 1.92
N LEU A 155 2.10 5.56 2.74
CA LEU A 155 2.36 5.26 4.15
C LEU A 155 3.34 4.09 4.33
N HIS A 156 3.37 3.14 3.41
CA HIS A 156 4.38 2.08 3.41
C HIS A 156 5.79 2.67 3.25
N GLU A 157 5.99 3.56 2.29
CA GLU A 157 7.29 4.24 2.08
C GLU A 157 7.63 5.17 3.27
N ILE A 158 6.63 5.90 3.78
CA ILE A 158 6.80 6.68 5.02
C ILE A 158 7.17 5.77 6.19
N GLY A 159 6.61 4.57 6.26
CA GLY A 159 6.94 3.57 7.27
C GLY A 159 8.42 3.20 7.28
N HIS A 160 9.06 3.08 6.13
CA HIS A 160 10.51 2.88 6.03
C HIS A 160 11.29 4.07 6.58
N LEU A 161 10.91 5.29 6.23
CA LEU A 161 11.58 6.52 6.72
C LEU A 161 11.35 6.73 8.21
N HIS A 162 10.10 6.63 8.67
CA HIS A 162 9.72 6.82 10.08
C HIS A 162 10.45 5.84 11.01
N ASN A 163 10.60 4.60 10.58
CA ASN A 163 11.27 3.56 11.35
C ASN A 163 12.80 3.51 11.13
N LEU A 164 13.37 4.46 10.39
CA LEU A 164 14.81 4.60 10.14
C LEU A 164 15.43 3.32 9.55
N HIS A 165 14.73 2.65 8.64
CA HIS A 165 15.17 1.35 8.12
C HIS A 165 16.51 1.41 7.38
N GLY A 166 16.81 2.52 6.68
CA GLY A 166 18.09 2.76 6.04
C GLY A 166 19.24 2.88 7.05
N GLU A 167 19.07 3.75 8.06
CA GLU A 167 20.07 4.04 9.08
C GLU A 167 20.34 2.84 9.98
N ARG A 168 19.30 2.09 10.38
CA ARG A 168 19.44 0.87 11.18
C ARG A 168 20.17 -0.23 10.44
N ARG A 169 19.97 -0.33 9.11
CA ARG A 169 20.67 -1.28 8.27
C ARG A 169 22.18 -1.06 8.29
N THR A 170 22.64 0.19 8.22
CA THR A 170 24.08 0.52 8.28
C THR A 170 24.71 0.23 9.65
N VAL A 171 23.94 0.38 10.73
CA VAL A 171 24.42 0.09 12.09
C VAL A 171 24.56 -1.41 12.34
N ILE A 172 23.63 -2.21 11.84
CA ILE A 172 23.59 -3.66 12.07
C ILE A 172 24.62 -4.38 11.19
N ASN A 173 24.85 -3.90 9.96
CA ASN A 173 25.78 -4.49 9.00
C ASN A 173 27.19 -3.86 9.06
N LYS A 174 27.71 -3.55 10.22
CA LYS A 174 29.03 -2.90 10.41
C LYS A 174 30.23 -3.65 9.80
N GLY A 175 30.05 -4.77 9.11
CA GLY A 175 31.08 -5.52 8.38
C GLY A 175 31.12 -5.29 6.88
N ASP A 176 30.04 -4.82 6.28
CA ASP A 176 29.96 -4.57 4.85
C ASP A 176 30.08 -3.06 4.59
N THR A 177 31.27 -2.60 4.30
CA THR A 177 31.47 -1.29 3.67
C THR A 177 30.76 -1.35 2.30
N PRO A 178 29.67 -0.56 2.10
CA PRO A 178 29.14 -0.39 0.74
C PRO A 178 30.26 0.15 -0.12
N ALA A 179 30.43 -0.39 -1.32
CA ALA A 179 31.33 0.20 -2.27
C ALA A 179 31.05 1.71 -2.33
N ALA A 180 32.07 2.54 -2.15
CA ALA A 180 32.00 3.97 -1.84
C ALA A 180 31.31 4.86 -2.91
N SER A 181 30.58 4.28 -3.85
CA SER A 181 29.89 4.98 -4.94
C SER A 181 28.37 5.14 -4.77
N ASP A 182 27.72 4.44 -3.85
CA ASP A 182 26.24 4.44 -3.79
C ASP A 182 25.71 4.52 -2.35
N ASN A 183 25.92 5.67 -1.70
CA ASN A 183 25.34 5.98 -0.39
C ASN A 183 23.83 6.33 -0.45
N LEU A 184 23.13 5.94 -1.52
CA LEU A 184 21.70 6.20 -1.65
C LEU A 184 20.90 5.02 -1.11
N PHE A 185 20.32 5.16 0.09
CA PHE A 185 19.42 4.16 0.65
C PHE A 185 18.03 4.32 0.05
N ILE A 186 17.69 3.43 -0.87
CA ILE A 186 16.39 3.40 -1.55
C ILE A 186 15.68 2.12 -1.16
N HIS A 187 14.48 2.26 -0.58
CA HIS A 187 13.52 1.17 -0.47
C HIS A 187 12.53 1.25 -1.62
N ARG A 188 12.24 0.13 -2.22
CA ARG A 188 11.31 0.03 -3.35
C ARG A 188 10.15 -0.88 -2.97
N ALA A 189 8.92 -0.45 -3.23
CA ALA A 189 7.72 -1.25 -3.00
C ALA A 189 7.62 -2.46 -3.94
N VAL A 190 8.34 -2.44 -5.06
CA VAL A 190 8.46 -3.55 -6.00
C VAL A 190 9.94 -3.87 -6.21
N GLU A 191 10.30 -5.13 -6.00
CA GLU A 191 11.66 -5.63 -5.88
C GLU A 191 12.58 -5.47 -7.08
N GLU A 192 13.87 -5.24 -6.77
CA GLU A 192 14.98 -5.73 -7.60
C GLU A 192 15.48 -7.08 -7.06
N ASP A 193 15.62 -8.05 -7.97
CA ASP A 193 16.32 -9.32 -7.72
C ASP A 193 17.78 -9.05 -7.36
N GLY A 194 18.18 -9.50 -6.20
CA GLY A 194 19.57 -9.50 -5.81
C GLY A 194 19.85 -10.63 -4.83
N ASP A 195 20.82 -11.49 -5.17
CA ASP A 195 21.38 -12.54 -4.32
C ASP A 195 21.90 -11.98 -3.00
N LYS A 196 21.01 -11.72 -2.02
CA LYS A 196 21.41 -11.26 -0.70
C LYS A 196 21.43 -12.38 0.31
N ILE A 197 22.53 -12.40 1.07
CA ILE A 197 22.89 -13.37 2.09
C ILE A 197 21.77 -13.61 3.12
N LEU A 198 21.58 -14.84 3.53
CA LEU A 198 20.48 -15.34 4.39
C LEU A 198 20.20 -14.52 5.68
N VAL A 199 21.20 -13.88 6.25
CA VAL A 199 21.07 -13.10 7.50
C VAL A 199 20.32 -11.79 7.29
N ASP A 200 20.44 -11.16 6.12
CA ASP A 200 19.71 -9.92 5.79
C ASP A 200 18.25 -10.20 5.38
N ARG A 201 17.90 -11.44 5.00
CA ARG A 201 16.55 -11.81 4.58
C ARG A 201 15.51 -11.65 5.68
N LEU A 202 15.76 -12.21 6.87
CA LEU A 202 14.82 -12.10 7.98
C LEU A 202 14.63 -10.62 8.41
N ALA A 203 15.72 -9.85 8.44
CA ALA A 203 15.68 -8.42 8.70
C ALA A 203 14.95 -7.66 7.58
N GLY A 204 15.17 -8.04 6.31
CA GLY A 204 14.43 -7.52 5.16
C GLY A 204 12.93 -7.75 5.30
N HIS A 205 12.54 -8.97 5.62
CA HIS A 205 11.14 -9.33 5.84
C HIS A 205 10.52 -8.56 7.02
N ALA A 206 11.27 -8.39 8.11
CA ALA A 206 10.80 -7.61 9.26
C ALA A 206 10.54 -6.14 8.91
N ARG A 207 11.43 -5.51 8.12
CA ARG A 207 11.25 -4.13 7.64
C ARG A 207 9.98 -3.98 6.80
N GLU A 208 9.74 -4.89 5.86
CA GLU A 208 8.54 -4.87 5.03
C GLU A 208 7.26 -5.04 5.86
N ILE A 209 7.24 -6.03 6.78
CA ILE A 209 6.06 -6.27 7.63
C ILE A 209 5.81 -5.08 8.58
N VAL A 210 6.86 -4.47 9.12
CA VAL A 210 6.72 -3.25 9.96
C VAL A 210 6.17 -2.10 9.13
N ALA A 211 6.67 -1.87 7.90
CA ALA A 211 6.17 -0.81 7.03
C ALA A 211 4.72 -1.06 6.59
N ASP A 212 4.36 -2.30 6.23
CA ASP A 212 2.99 -2.67 5.86
C ASP A 212 2.01 -2.48 7.02
N THR A 213 2.39 -2.94 8.20
CA THR A 213 1.52 -2.82 9.38
C THR A 213 1.35 -1.36 9.79
N PHE A 214 2.43 -0.56 9.73
CA PHE A 214 2.37 0.88 9.91
C PHE A 214 1.38 1.51 8.92
N ALA A 215 1.54 1.25 7.63
CA ALA A 215 0.69 1.80 6.58
C ALA A 215 -0.78 1.43 6.80
N PHE A 216 -1.06 0.18 7.11
CA PHE A 216 -2.43 -0.31 7.29
C PHE A 216 -3.12 0.33 8.50
N GLN A 217 -2.44 0.43 9.65
CA GLN A 217 -3.02 1.04 10.85
C GLN A 217 -3.35 2.53 10.65
N PHE A 218 -2.41 3.30 10.08
CA PHE A 218 -2.67 4.71 9.79
C PHE A 218 -3.76 4.90 8.74
N MET A 219 -3.80 4.05 7.71
CA MET A 219 -4.84 4.09 6.69
C MET A 219 -6.24 3.86 7.30
N ILE A 220 -6.42 2.85 8.14
CA ILE A 220 -7.70 2.60 8.81
C ILE A 220 -8.16 3.84 9.59
N ASP A 221 -7.27 4.45 10.36
CA ASP A 221 -7.59 5.60 11.18
C ASP A 221 -7.92 6.84 10.34
N LYS A 222 -7.25 7.06 9.22
CA LYS A 222 -7.60 8.12 8.27
C LYS A 222 -8.95 7.88 7.63
N PHE A 223 -9.18 6.68 7.10
CA PHE A 223 -10.33 6.42 6.22
C PHE A 223 -11.65 6.22 6.96
N LYS A 224 -11.64 5.92 8.26
CA LYS A 224 -12.90 5.90 9.04
C LYS A 224 -13.69 7.20 8.93
N TYR A 225 -13.01 8.35 8.84
CA TYR A 225 -13.67 9.66 8.71
C TYR A 225 -13.89 10.10 7.26
N VAL A 226 -13.27 9.43 6.30
CA VAL A 226 -13.49 9.65 4.86
C VAL A 226 -14.72 8.87 4.39
N PHE A 227 -14.86 7.63 4.85
CA PHE A 227 -16.01 6.79 4.53
C PHE A 227 -17.23 7.14 5.37
N PHE A 228 -17.03 7.46 6.64
CA PHE A 228 -18.06 7.72 7.64
C PHE A 228 -17.80 9.04 8.37
N PRO A 229 -18.01 10.19 7.73
CA PRO A 229 -17.80 11.50 8.35
C PRO A 229 -18.68 11.71 9.62
N GLU A 230 -19.77 10.97 9.73
CA GLU A 230 -20.68 10.97 10.88
C GLU A 230 -19.97 10.54 12.18
N LEU A 231 -18.89 9.75 12.10
CA LEU A 231 -18.10 9.35 13.27
C LEU A 231 -17.48 10.55 14.03
N ARG A 232 -17.44 11.73 13.42
CA ARG A 232 -17.04 12.99 14.07
C ARG A 232 -18.15 13.64 14.88
N LEU A 233 -19.40 13.22 14.70
CA LEU A 233 -20.54 13.84 15.39
C LEU A 233 -20.59 13.39 16.86
N PRO A 234 -20.82 14.31 17.80
CA PRO A 234 -21.05 13.93 19.19
C PRO A 234 -22.39 13.19 19.33
N GLY A 235 -22.42 12.17 20.18
CA GLY A 235 -23.66 11.46 20.52
C GLY A 235 -24.13 10.42 19.51
N ILE A 236 -23.28 10.03 18.55
CA ILE A 236 -23.58 8.91 17.66
C ILE A 236 -23.83 7.64 18.48
N ASP A 237 -24.87 6.89 18.11
CA ASP A 237 -25.19 5.60 18.74
C ASP A 237 -24.00 4.63 18.69
N SER A 238 -23.78 3.90 19.80
CA SER A 238 -22.60 3.04 19.94
C SER A 238 -22.62 1.86 18.96
N ALA A 239 -23.79 1.28 18.67
CA ALA A 239 -23.91 0.17 17.73
C ALA A 239 -23.68 0.65 16.30
N LEU A 240 -24.19 1.85 15.96
CA LEU A 240 -23.95 2.46 14.67
C LEU A 240 -22.46 2.81 14.48
N ARG A 241 -21.80 3.37 15.51
CA ARG A 241 -20.37 3.62 15.53
C ARG A 241 -19.58 2.35 15.28
N SER A 242 -19.86 1.27 16.04
CA SER A 242 -19.22 -0.03 15.88
C SER A 242 -19.40 -0.57 14.45
N THR A 243 -20.61 -0.51 13.91
CA THR A 243 -20.89 -0.93 12.53
C THR A 243 -20.04 -0.16 11.50
N MET A 244 -19.93 1.16 11.66
CA MET A 244 -19.14 2.00 10.75
C MET A 244 -17.63 1.69 10.86
N GLU A 245 -17.10 1.49 12.06
CA GLU A 245 -15.69 1.15 12.27
C GLU A 245 -15.35 -0.24 11.72
N VAL A 246 -16.22 -1.23 11.92
CA VAL A 246 -16.09 -2.56 11.32
C VAL A 246 -16.13 -2.48 9.80
N THR A 247 -17.09 -1.75 9.22
CA THR A 247 -17.22 -1.60 7.77
C THR A 247 -16.00 -0.89 7.17
N ASN A 248 -15.47 0.14 7.83
CA ASN A 248 -14.23 0.80 7.43
C ASN A 248 -13.06 -0.21 7.36
N PHE A 249 -12.90 -1.01 8.42
CA PHE A 249 -11.85 -2.01 8.47
C PHE A 249 -11.98 -3.03 7.33
N VAL A 250 -13.18 -3.58 7.13
CA VAL A 250 -13.50 -4.52 6.04
C VAL A 250 -13.14 -3.93 4.67
N THR A 251 -13.49 -2.67 4.44
CA THR A 251 -13.20 -1.98 3.17
C THR A 251 -11.69 -1.79 2.96
N CYS A 252 -10.98 -1.35 4.00
CA CYS A 252 -9.53 -1.17 3.94
C CYS A 252 -8.80 -2.50 3.69
N LEU A 253 -9.17 -3.56 4.39
CA LEU A 253 -8.55 -4.87 4.21
C LEU A 253 -8.85 -5.46 2.83
N TYR A 254 -10.07 -5.27 2.30
CA TYR A 254 -10.42 -5.67 0.94
C TYR A 254 -9.52 -4.98 -0.11
N GLY A 255 -9.31 -3.67 0.03
CA GLY A 255 -8.43 -2.94 -0.88
C GLY A 255 -6.99 -3.44 -0.85
N VAL A 256 -6.43 -3.64 0.36
CA VAL A 256 -5.06 -4.13 0.51
C VAL A 256 -4.91 -5.57 0.00
N ALA A 257 -5.91 -6.42 0.21
CA ALA A 257 -5.92 -7.78 -0.36
C ALA A 257 -5.93 -7.75 -1.89
N ALA A 258 -6.75 -6.87 -2.50
CA ALA A 258 -6.78 -6.67 -3.95
C ALA A 258 -5.41 -6.18 -4.48
N TYR A 259 -4.77 -5.25 -3.77
CA TYR A 259 -3.46 -4.71 -4.13
C TYR A 259 -2.37 -5.79 -4.11
N PHE A 260 -2.24 -6.56 -3.03
CA PHE A 260 -1.22 -7.60 -2.93
C PHE A 260 -1.46 -8.75 -3.91
N TRP A 261 -2.71 -9.10 -4.14
CA TRP A 261 -3.04 -10.11 -5.14
C TRP A 261 -2.66 -9.65 -6.56
N ALA A 262 -2.96 -8.41 -6.91
CA ALA A 262 -2.59 -7.86 -8.20
C ALA A 262 -1.07 -7.83 -8.37
N LEU A 263 -0.30 -7.40 -7.35
CA LEU A 263 1.16 -7.43 -7.39
C LEU A 263 1.71 -8.84 -7.60
N HIS A 264 1.13 -9.85 -6.92
CA HIS A 264 1.49 -11.25 -7.13
C HIS A 264 1.20 -11.69 -8.58
N TYR A 265 0.05 -11.28 -9.14
CA TYR A 265 -0.32 -11.61 -10.50
C TYR A 265 0.68 -11.05 -11.52
N ARG A 266 1.17 -9.84 -11.28
CA ARG A 266 2.20 -9.20 -12.11
C ARG A 266 3.57 -9.89 -12.00
N LYS A 267 3.98 -10.26 -10.79
CA LYS A 267 5.26 -10.93 -10.52
C LYS A 267 5.01 -12.06 -9.52
N PRO A 268 4.67 -13.28 -9.99
CA PRO A 268 4.48 -14.42 -9.12
C PRO A 268 5.74 -14.68 -8.30
N MET A 269 5.59 -14.73 -6.99
CA MET A 269 6.65 -15.08 -6.04
C MET A 269 6.37 -16.46 -5.51
N THR A 270 7.43 -17.25 -5.31
CA THR A 270 7.30 -18.54 -4.62
C THR A 270 6.89 -18.31 -3.17
N ASN A 271 6.01 -19.17 -2.64
CA ASN A 271 5.53 -19.04 -1.26
C ASN A 271 6.54 -19.50 -0.23
N ASP A 272 7.70 -20.01 -0.66
CA ASP A 272 8.80 -20.30 0.24
C ASP A 272 9.47 -18.96 0.63
N SER A 273 8.85 -18.30 1.60
CA SER A 273 9.31 -17.01 2.13
C SER A 273 10.74 -17.05 2.68
N GLN A 274 11.26 -18.24 3.01
CA GLN A 274 12.63 -18.38 3.51
C GLN A 274 13.68 -18.27 2.40
N LEU A 275 13.31 -18.50 1.14
CA LEU A 275 14.21 -18.45 -0.02
C LEU A 275 14.24 -17.08 -0.71
N ASN A 276 13.23 -16.25 -0.52
CA ASN A 276 13.11 -14.96 -1.18
C ASN A 276 13.78 -13.83 -0.38
N GLY A 277 14.37 -12.86 -1.05
CA GLY A 277 14.92 -11.63 -0.42
C GLY A 277 13.84 -10.76 0.23
N TYR A 278 12.59 -10.90 -0.23
CA TYR A 278 11.39 -10.22 0.28
C TYR A 278 10.28 -11.24 0.61
N PRO A 279 9.38 -10.93 1.56
CA PRO A 279 8.25 -11.78 1.85
C PRO A 279 7.28 -11.80 0.66
N SER A 280 6.69 -12.98 0.37
CA SER A 280 5.68 -13.08 -0.69
C SER A 280 4.47 -12.18 -0.38
N HIS A 281 3.78 -11.71 -1.41
CA HIS A 281 2.62 -10.85 -1.24
C HIS A 281 1.49 -11.49 -0.42
N ALA A 282 1.29 -12.82 -0.56
CA ALA A 282 0.36 -13.56 0.29
C ALA A 282 0.79 -13.53 1.77
N PHE A 283 2.09 -13.71 2.04
CA PHE A 283 2.62 -13.65 3.40
C PHE A 283 2.50 -12.24 4.01
N ARG A 284 2.74 -11.19 3.22
CA ARG A 284 2.55 -9.79 3.65
C ARG A 284 1.09 -9.54 4.05
N LEU A 285 0.13 -9.96 3.23
CA LEU A 285 -1.30 -9.85 3.55
C LEU A 285 -1.66 -10.54 4.86
N VAL A 286 -1.28 -11.81 5.01
CA VAL A 286 -1.56 -12.59 6.23
C VAL A 286 -0.89 -11.99 7.46
N SER A 287 0.31 -11.42 7.30
CA SER A 287 0.99 -10.73 8.39
C SER A 287 0.24 -9.48 8.87
N ILE A 288 -0.34 -8.70 7.93
CA ILE A 288 -1.23 -7.57 8.28
C ILE A 288 -2.47 -8.06 9.02
N GLU A 289 -3.08 -9.15 8.56
CA GLU A 289 -4.25 -9.74 9.21
C GLU A 289 -3.95 -10.15 10.65
N ALA A 290 -2.83 -10.87 10.85
CA ALA A 290 -2.39 -11.34 12.16
C ALA A 290 -2.06 -10.18 13.10
N ALA A 291 -1.25 -9.22 12.65
CA ALA A 291 -0.88 -8.03 13.42
C ALA A 291 -2.12 -7.19 13.80
N SER A 292 -3.10 -7.08 12.91
CA SER A 292 -4.35 -6.34 13.17
C SER A 292 -5.23 -7.02 14.20
N LEU A 293 -5.31 -8.36 14.15
CA LEU A 293 -6.05 -9.14 15.12
C LEU A 293 -5.39 -9.08 16.51
N GLU A 294 -4.09 -9.29 16.57
CA GLU A 294 -3.31 -9.21 17.81
C GLU A 294 -3.41 -7.83 18.45
N HIS A 295 -3.27 -6.77 17.66
CA HIS A 295 -3.44 -5.39 18.13
C HIS A 295 -4.88 -5.13 18.61
N GLY A 296 -5.88 -5.56 17.86
CA GLY A 296 -7.28 -5.41 18.20
C GLY A 296 -7.63 -6.09 19.53
N LEU A 297 -7.18 -7.32 19.72
CA LEU A 297 -7.42 -8.09 20.95
C LEU A 297 -6.61 -7.52 22.13
N GLY A 298 -5.33 -7.22 21.93
CA GLY A 298 -4.43 -6.73 22.98
C GLY A 298 -4.82 -5.34 23.51
N ALA A 299 -5.38 -4.49 22.65
CA ALA A 299 -5.84 -3.15 23.01
C ALA A 299 -7.33 -3.10 23.43
N GLY A 300 -8.04 -4.24 23.46
CA GLY A 300 -9.48 -4.29 23.76
C GLY A 300 -10.36 -3.68 22.65
N LEU A 301 -9.84 -3.56 21.44
CA LEU A 301 -10.55 -3.00 20.28
C LEU A 301 -11.34 -4.11 19.56
N HIS A 302 -12.43 -4.56 20.18
CA HIS A 302 -13.23 -5.68 19.66
C HIS A 302 -13.77 -5.46 18.25
N ASP A 303 -14.12 -4.23 17.88
CA ASP A 303 -14.58 -3.88 16.54
C ASP A 303 -13.50 -4.10 15.47
N ARG A 304 -12.23 -3.87 15.81
CA ARG A 304 -11.10 -4.18 14.90
C ARG A 304 -10.92 -5.68 14.71
N ALA A 305 -11.00 -6.47 15.78
CA ALA A 305 -10.91 -7.92 15.70
C ALA A 305 -12.08 -8.52 14.90
N LEU A 306 -13.30 -8.01 15.08
CA LEU A 306 -14.46 -8.38 14.28
C LEU A 306 -14.28 -7.97 12.81
N GLY A 307 -13.86 -6.74 12.59
CA GLY A 307 -13.58 -6.20 11.25
C GLY A 307 -12.54 -7.02 10.49
N GLN A 308 -11.48 -7.49 11.17
CA GLN A 308 -10.49 -8.38 10.56
C GLN A 308 -11.13 -9.70 10.08
N LYS A 309 -11.90 -10.38 10.92
CA LYS A 309 -12.57 -11.63 10.54
C LYS A 309 -13.54 -11.45 9.38
N LEU A 310 -14.42 -10.47 9.47
CA LEU A 310 -15.38 -10.16 8.40
C LEU A 310 -14.67 -9.68 7.12
N GLY A 311 -13.57 -8.97 7.26
CA GLY A 311 -12.75 -8.52 6.14
C GLY A 311 -12.14 -9.67 5.35
N VAL A 312 -11.61 -10.69 6.05
CA VAL A 312 -11.11 -11.90 5.40
C VAL A 312 -12.23 -12.61 4.63
N GLU A 313 -13.38 -12.83 5.24
CA GLU A 313 -14.54 -13.44 4.58
C GLU A 313 -15.01 -12.62 3.35
N ASN A 314 -15.04 -11.29 3.49
CA ASN A 314 -15.47 -10.39 2.42
C ASN A 314 -14.55 -10.47 1.20
N TYR A 315 -13.24 -10.35 1.37
CA TYR A 315 -12.34 -10.37 0.23
C TYR A 315 -12.22 -11.76 -0.42
N LEU A 316 -12.27 -12.84 0.37
CA LEU A 316 -12.32 -14.21 -0.15
C LEU A 316 -13.52 -14.45 -1.05
N THR A 317 -14.63 -13.75 -0.80
CA THR A 317 -15.84 -13.83 -1.63
C THR A 317 -15.76 -12.92 -2.85
N LYS A 318 -15.31 -11.66 -2.68
CA LYS A 318 -15.41 -10.62 -3.72
C LYS A 318 -14.26 -10.65 -4.73
N LEU A 319 -13.02 -10.95 -4.31
CA LEU A 319 -11.89 -10.92 -5.24
C LEU A 319 -11.96 -11.97 -6.35
N PRO A 320 -12.40 -13.21 -6.12
CA PRO A 320 -12.66 -14.14 -7.21
C PRO A 320 -13.69 -13.61 -8.24
N LEU A 321 -14.72 -12.89 -7.78
CA LEU A 321 -15.68 -12.24 -8.67
C LEU A 321 -15.06 -11.09 -9.48
N ALA A 322 -14.14 -10.36 -8.89
CA ALA A 322 -13.45 -9.24 -9.55
C ALA A 322 -12.54 -9.72 -10.68
N SER A 323 -11.81 -10.79 -10.45
CA SER A 323 -10.81 -11.31 -11.39
C SER A 323 -11.36 -12.31 -12.40
N GLY A 324 -12.52 -12.93 -12.10
CA GLY A 324 -13.01 -14.09 -12.83
C GLY A 324 -12.15 -15.34 -12.60
N ASN A 325 -11.27 -15.33 -11.58
CA ASN A 325 -10.31 -16.38 -11.29
C ASN A 325 -10.45 -16.86 -9.84
N SER A 326 -10.55 -18.19 -9.67
CA SER A 326 -10.61 -18.84 -8.36
C SER A 326 -9.23 -18.97 -7.66
N ASP A 327 -8.14 -18.77 -8.39
CA ASP A 327 -6.76 -18.98 -7.92
C ASP A 327 -6.39 -18.05 -6.75
N PHE A 328 -7.15 -16.97 -6.54
CA PHE A 328 -6.98 -16.08 -5.40
C PHE A 328 -7.06 -16.83 -4.06
N ILE A 329 -8.02 -17.73 -3.90
CA ILE A 329 -8.21 -18.50 -2.65
C ILE A 329 -7.00 -19.38 -2.40
N ASP A 330 -6.53 -20.08 -3.42
CA ASP A 330 -5.38 -20.97 -3.34
C ASP A 330 -4.10 -20.17 -3.07
N TRP A 331 -3.92 -19.03 -3.74
CA TRP A 331 -2.82 -18.12 -3.47
C TRP A 331 -2.80 -17.64 -2.01
N ARG A 332 -3.94 -17.20 -1.47
CA ARG A 332 -4.03 -16.72 -0.08
C ARG A 332 -3.74 -17.87 0.90
N ARG A 333 -4.29 -19.06 0.65
CA ARG A 333 -4.10 -20.25 1.50
C ARG A 333 -2.72 -20.86 1.40
N SER A 334 -1.97 -20.58 0.37
CA SER A 334 -0.63 -21.15 0.15
C SER A 334 0.37 -20.82 1.27
N VAL A 335 0.10 -19.79 2.06
CA VAL A 335 0.91 -19.40 3.24
C VAL A 335 0.31 -19.86 4.58
N ASP A 336 -0.82 -20.56 4.59
CA ASP A 336 -1.42 -21.14 5.79
C ASP A 336 -0.68 -22.44 6.15
N THR A 337 0.61 -22.32 6.47
CA THR A 337 1.50 -23.43 6.77
C THR A 337 2.23 -23.20 8.09
N LYS A 338 2.59 -24.29 8.77
CA LYS A 338 3.39 -24.21 9.98
C LYS A 338 4.73 -23.49 9.77
N ALA A 339 5.34 -23.64 8.60
CA ALA A 339 6.58 -22.94 8.26
C ALA A 339 6.38 -21.41 8.20
N SER A 340 5.25 -20.96 7.64
CA SER A 340 4.88 -19.53 7.62
C SER A 340 4.60 -18.97 9.02
N GLU A 341 3.90 -19.74 9.87
CA GLU A 341 3.66 -19.36 11.27
C GLU A 341 4.97 -19.21 12.07
N GLU A 342 5.87 -20.19 11.92
CA GLU A 342 7.19 -20.14 12.55
C GLU A 342 8.03 -18.97 12.02
N HIS A 343 7.93 -18.66 10.72
CA HIS A 343 8.63 -17.54 10.12
C HIS A 343 8.08 -16.20 10.63
N TYR A 344 6.74 -16.04 10.67
CA TYR A 344 6.09 -14.86 11.26
C TYR A 344 6.49 -14.66 12.72
N SER A 345 6.51 -15.74 13.51
CA SER A 345 6.98 -15.70 14.90
C SER A 345 8.42 -15.22 15.05
N LYS A 346 9.32 -15.61 14.11
CA LYS A 346 10.70 -15.08 14.09
C LYS A 346 10.75 -13.60 13.76
N ILE A 347 9.94 -13.15 12.79
CA ILE A 347 9.81 -11.73 12.42
C ILE A 347 9.32 -10.90 13.62
N CYS A 348 8.27 -11.36 14.32
CA CYS A 348 7.73 -10.65 15.49
C CYS A 348 8.76 -10.45 16.60
N LYS A 349 9.70 -11.39 16.79
CA LYS A 349 10.77 -11.28 17.79
C LYS A 349 11.74 -10.13 17.49
N ILE A 350 12.00 -9.83 16.22
CA ILE A 350 12.94 -8.80 15.80
C ILE A 350 12.26 -7.53 15.29
N ALA A 351 10.94 -7.54 15.09
CA ALA A 351 10.19 -6.40 14.55
C ALA A 351 10.36 -5.13 15.40
N LYS A 352 10.46 -5.28 16.73
CA LYS A 352 10.74 -4.15 17.64
C LYS A 352 12.09 -3.46 17.36
N ASP A 353 13.06 -4.18 16.82
CA ASP A 353 14.38 -3.63 16.49
C ASP A 353 14.32 -2.78 15.20
N TRP A 354 13.23 -2.94 14.42
CA TRP A 354 12.94 -2.24 13.18
C TRP A 354 11.77 -1.26 13.28
N SER A 355 11.24 -1.03 14.47
CA SER A 355 10.12 -0.14 14.73
C SER A 355 10.46 0.96 15.71
N ASN A 356 9.98 2.17 15.46
CA ASN A 356 10.07 3.32 16.37
C ASN A 356 8.83 3.41 17.28
N GLY A 357 8.57 2.35 18.08
CA GLY A 357 7.44 2.35 19.01
C GLY A 357 6.07 2.17 18.34
N PHE A 358 6.05 1.59 17.19
CA PHE A 358 4.93 1.41 16.27
C PHE A 358 3.62 0.93 16.92
N PHE A 359 3.66 0.00 17.85
CA PHE A 359 2.46 -0.52 18.51
C PHE A 359 1.89 0.40 19.61
N GLY A 360 2.43 1.61 19.80
CA GLY A 360 2.09 2.53 20.87
C GLY A 360 1.64 3.93 20.46
N VAL A 361 1.72 4.31 19.19
CA VAL A 361 1.38 5.66 18.75
C VAL A 361 -0.13 5.80 18.64
N ARG A 362 -0.76 6.24 19.72
CA ARG A 362 -2.06 6.88 19.73
C ARG A 362 -1.85 8.39 19.72
N ASP A 363 -1.45 8.97 18.62
CA ASP A 363 -1.49 10.41 18.48
C ASP A 363 -2.71 10.79 17.64
N GLU A 364 -3.79 11.15 18.30
CA GLU A 364 -5.00 11.69 17.64
C GLU A 364 -4.73 13.05 16.98
N ASP A 365 -3.60 13.69 17.30
CA ASP A 365 -3.27 15.04 16.81
C ASP A 365 -2.82 15.10 15.34
N TRP A 366 -2.39 14.00 14.75
CA TRP A 366 -2.05 14.01 13.32
C TRP A 366 -3.26 13.99 12.38
N MET A 367 -4.46 13.70 12.90
CA MET A 367 -5.72 13.71 12.14
C MET A 367 -6.42 15.08 12.13
N ARG A 368 -5.93 16.05 12.90
CA ARG A 368 -6.38 17.43 12.88
C ARG A 368 -5.57 18.23 11.86
#